data_a18b5b09d9465120b5506a997e33e160
#
_entry.id   a18b5b09d9465120b5506a997e33e160
#
_cell.length_a   1.000
_cell.length_b   1.000
_cell.length_c   1.000
_cell.angle_alpha   90.00
_cell.angle_beta   90.00
_cell.angle_gamma   90.00
#
_symmetry.space_group_name_H-M   'P 1'
#
loop_
_entity.id
_entity.type
_entity.pdbx_description
1 polymer ?
#
loop_
_entity_poly.entity_id
_entity_poly.type
_entity_poly.pdbx_seq_one_letter_code
_entity_poly.pdbx_strand_id
1 'polypeptide(L)'
;MHAHVPTLAGLPPASEWITHFAAQLPVQHKPHHLRAVFAAAGLRARAWLRDRAFRNGTAAAGSHGQEWVAMLSASMVDAHQRRVRVSEPDTDVIDREIAWCVRTVDAKIAVLLDVPAGQVDVGRLVSEMAQQWVTYARQPQDGTAIAGVLAAQRAYSDRVEQLFPLSRGGTS
;
A
#
# COMPACT_ATOMS: atom_id res chain seq x y z
N MET A 1 24.21 -20.84 -13.33
CA MET A 1 22.94 -20.08 -13.27
C MET A 1 22.73 -19.73 -11.81
N HIS A 2 22.93 -18.47 -11.41
CA HIS A 2 22.65 -18.03 -10.04
C HIS A 2 21.18 -17.73 -9.94
N ALA A 3 20.44 -18.51 -9.14
CA ALA A 3 19.07 -18.22 -8.79
C ALA A 3 19.04 -16.87 -8.06
N HIS A 4 18.42 -15.87 -8.69
CA HIS A 4 18.19 -14.58 -8.08
C HIS A 4 17.15 -14.79 -6.96
N VAL A 5 17.61 -14.71 -5.71
CA VAL A 5 16.70 -14.74 -4.56
C VAL A 5 16.00 -13.39 -4.51
N PRO A 6 14.70 -13.32 -4.79
CA PRO A 6 13.98 -12.06 -4.70
C PRO A 6 14.02 -11.58 -3.24
N THR A 7 14.59 -10.43 -3.06
CA THR A 7 14.68 -9.78 -1.75
C THR A 7 13.41 -8.97 -1.52
N LEU A 8 12.84 -9.03 -0.30
CA LEU A 8 11.81 -8.11 0.24
C LEU A 8 12.11 -6.62 -0.04
N ALA A 9 13.29 -6.37 -0.55
CA ALA A 9 13.96 -5.10 -0.70
C ALA A 9 13.24 -4.07 -1.60
N GLY A 10 12.21 -4.46 -2.34
CA GLY A 10 11.54 -3.59 -3.30
C GLY A 10 10.06 -3.32 -3.05
N LEU A 11 9.41 -4.04 -2.12
CA LEU A 11 7.98 -3.85 -1.90
C LEU A 11 7.72 -2.65 -0.97
N PRO A 12 6.80 -1.75 -1.35
CA PRO A 12 6.43 -0.64 -0.51
C PRO A 12 5.72 -1.16 0.75
N PRO A 13 6.15 -0.76 1.96
CA PRO A 13 5.43 -1.09 3.18
C PRO A 13 4.09 -0.36 3.24
N ALA A 14 3.12 -0.89 4.00
CA ALA A 14 1.81 -0.25 4.16
C ALA A 14 1.90 1.21 4.64
N SER A 15 2.90 1.53 5.47
CA SER A 15 3.17 2.89 5.94
C SER A 15 3.53 3.87 4.85
N GLU A 16 4.15 3.41 3.76
CA GLU A 16 4.50 4.24 2.63
C GLU A 16 3.25 4.65 1.86
N TRP A 17 2.34 3.70 1.59
CA TRP A 17 1.04 4.00 0.99
C TRP A 17 0.27 5.04 1.82
N ILE A 18 0.17 4.83 3.13
CA ILE A 18 -0.51 5.77 4.05
C ILE A 18 0.16 7.16 4.03
N THR A 19 1.49 7.23 3.95
CA THR A 19 2.21 8.51 3.86
C THR A 19 1.83 9.26 2.58
N HIS A 20 1.76 8.58 1.45
CA HIS A 20 1.34 9.18 0.19
C HIS A 20 -0.13 9.58 0.20
N PHE A 21 -1.03 8.78 0.78
CA PHE A 21 -2.44 9.14 0.94
C PHE A 21 -2.60 10.40 1.80
N ALA A 22 -1.86 10.50 2.91
CA ALA A 22 -1.86 11.67 3.77
C ALA A 22 -1.32 12.94 3.08
N ALA A 23 -0.38 12.80 2.17
CA ALA A 23 0.12 13.91 1.37
C ALA A 23 -0.93 14.42 0.37
N GLN A 24 -1.75 13.53 -0.20
CA GLN A 24 -2.81 13.90 -1.16
C GLN A 24 -4.07 14.44 -0.45
N LEU A 25 -4.41 13.90 0.68
CA LEU A 25 -5.58 14.25 1.45
C LEU A 25 -5.21 14.44 2.92
N PRO A 26 -4.69 15.62 3.30
CA PRO A 26 -4.31 15.89 4.68
C PRO A 26 -5.56 15.99 5.58
N VAL A 27 -5.49 15.34 6.72
CA VAL A 27 -6.51 15.45 7.76
C VAL A 27 -6.34 16.79 8.47
N GLN A 28 -7.34 17.65 8.41
CA GLN A 28 -7.27 19.04 8.93
C GLN A 28 -7.09 19.10 10.44
N HIS A 29 -7.54 18.09 11.17
CA HIS A 29 -7.28 17.95 12.59
C HIS A 29 -6.35 16.77 12.80
N LYS A 30 -5.14 17.02 13.38
CA LYS A 30 -4.24 15.97 13.82
C LYS A 30 -4.75 15.40 15.15
N PRO A 31 -5.68 14.46 15.19
CA PRO A 31 -6.07 13.83 16.44
C PRO A 31 -4.85 13.07 16.99
N HIS A 32 -4.75 12.98 18.30
CA HIS A 32 -3.68 12.23 18.97
C HIS A 32 -3.58 10.77 18.46
N HIS A 33 -4.64 10.25 17.90
CA HIS A 33 -4.73 8.92 17.30
C HIS A 33 -3.88 8.75 16.03
N LEU A 34 -3.64 9.80 15.23
CA LEU A 34 -2.72 9.71 14.08
C LEU A 34 -1.31 9.38 14.51
N ARG A 35 -0.86 9.88 15.69
CA ARG A 35 0.42 9.46 16.24
C ARG A 35 0.49 7.97 16.49
N ALA A 36 -0.61 7.34 16.92
CA ALA A 36 -0.68 5.89 17.12
C ALA A 36 -0.67 5.13 15.80
N VAL A 37 -1.40 5.61 14.76
CA VAL A 37 -1.39 5.01 13.42
C VAL A 37 0.00 5.10 12.80
N PHE A 38 0.62 6.28 12.82
CA PHE A 38 1.97 6.47 12.29
C PHE A 38 3.04 5.82 13.18
N ALA A 39 2.85 5.74 14.50
CA ALA A 39 3.78 5.05 15.39
C ALA A 39 3.70 3.54 15.21
N ALA A 40 2.52 2.95 15.11
CA ALA A 40 2.34 1.52 14.84
C ALA A 40 2.88 1.13 13.45
N ALA A 41 2.60 1.95 12.43
CA ALA A 41 3.16 1.81 11.10
C ALA A 41 4.68 2.02 11.11
N GLY A 42 5.17 3.05 11.82
CA GLY A 42 6.58 3.39 11.94
C GLY A 42 7.40 2.39 12.75
N LEU A 43 6.85 1.78 13.79
CA LEU A 43 7.54 0.75 14.58
C LEU A 43 7.73 -0.53 13.78
N ARG A 44 6.71 -0.98 13.03
CA ARG A 44 6.82 -2.14 12.13
C ARG A 44 7.75 -1.85 10.95
N ALA A 45 7.67 -0.66 10.35
CA ALA A 45 8.57 -0.24 9.29
C ALA A 45 10.02 -0.11 9.79
N ARG A 46 10.25 0.40 11.01
CA ARG A 46 11.60 0.49 11.61
C ARG A 46 12.17 -0.87 11.98
N ALA A 47 11.35 -1.79 12.48
CA ALA A 47 11.77 -3.16 12.76
C ALA A 47 12.14 -3.86 11.44
N TRP A 48 11.33 -3.70 10.41
CA TRP A 48 11.55 -4.22 9.07
C TRP A 48 12.78 -3.60 8.39
N LEU A 49 12.97 -2.26 8.46
CA LEU A 49 14.14 -1.57 7.92
C LEU A 49 15.43 -1.97 8.64
N ARG A 50 15.37 -2.22 9.96
CA ARG A 50 16.51 -2.64 10.76
C ARG A 50 16.94 -4.05 10.40
N ASP A 51 15.99 -4.97 10.25
CA ASP A 51 16.21 -6.34 9.81
C ASP A 51 16.75 -6.40 8.37
N ARG A 52 16.30 -5.48 7.52
CA ARG A 52 16.78 -5.28 6.15
C ARG A 52 18.20 -4.72 6.08
N ALA A 53 18.50 -3.67 6.85
CA ALA A 53 19.86 -3.09 6.88
C ALA A 53 20.90 -4.09 7.38
N PHE A 54 20.50 -4.96 8.29
CA PHE A 54 21.36 -6.02 8.82
C PHE A 54 21.63 -7.14 7.77
N ARG A 55 20.64 -7.46 6.92
CA ARG A 55 20.78 -8.54 5.92
C ARG A 55 21.46 -8.13 4.62
N ASN A 56 21.42 -6.88 4.22
CA ASN A 56 21.81 -6.49 2.86
C ASN A 56 23.05 -5.63 2.72
N GLY A 57 23.73 -5.18 3.80
CA GLY A 57 25.04 -4.48 3.71
C GLY A 57 25.21 -3.42 2.59
N THR A 58 24.15 -3.11 1.83
CA THR A 58 24.16 -2.21 0.69
C THR A 58 23.05 -1.17 0.83
N ALA A 59 23.41 -0.05 1.43
CA ALA A 59 22.68 1.18 1.24
C ALA A 59 22.88 1.64 -0.21
N ALA A 60 21.80 2.05 -0.85
CA ALA A 60 21.74 2.83 -2.09
C ALA A 60 21.02 2.12 -3.27
N ALA A 61 19.81 1.61 -3.03
CA ALA A 61 18.85 1.51 -4.12
C ALA A 61 17.78 2.58 -3.86
N GLY A 62 18.14 3.78 -4.26
CA GLY A 62 17.47 5.02 -3.95
C GLY A 62 16.11 5.21 -4.60
N SER A 63 15.57 6.29 -4.26
CA SER A 63 14.39 7.07 -4.60
C SER A 63 13.72 6.89 -5.97
N HIS A 64 14.33 6.33 -6.98
CA HIS A 64 13.71 6.17 -8.32
C HIS A 64 12.77 4.96 -8.45
N GLY A 65 12.81 4.01 -7.52
CA GLY A 65 11.96 2.82 -7.57
C GLY A 65 10.51 3.03 -7.11
N GLN A 66 10.19 4.15 -6.46
CA GLN A 66 8.93 4.33 -5.75
C GLN A 66 8.03 5.46 -6.27
N GLU A 67 8.44 6.16 -7.32
CA GLU A 67 7.62 7.21 -7.96
C GLU A 67 6.23 6.70 -8.40
N TRP A 68 6.16 5.42 -8.81
CA TRP A 68 4.90 4.80 -9.17
C TRP A 68 3.94 4.63 -7.96
N VAL A 69 4.48 4.44 -6.74
CA VAL A 69 3.67 4.37 -5.51
C VAL A 69 2.99 5.71 -5.25
N ALA A 70 3.74 6.82 -5.35
CA ALA A 70 3.21 8.15 -5.19
C ALA A 70 2.12 8.47 -6.24
N MET A 71 2.38 8.13 -7.52
CA MET A 71 1.45 8.33 -8.62
C MET A 71 0.14 7.53 -8.43
N LEU A 72 0.25 6.24 -8.14
CA LEU A 72 -0.93 5.40 -7.95
C LEU A 72 -1.69 5.75 -6.68
N SER A 73 -1.00 6.17 -5.61
CA SER A 73 -1.63 6.69 -4.40
C SER A 73 -2.48 7.92 -4.68
N ALA A 74 -1.95 8.86 -5.46
CA ALA A 74 -2.69 10.06 -5.84
C ALA A 74 -3.94 9.70 -6.66
N SER A 75 -3.79 8.85 -7.67
CA SER A 75 -4.90 8.40 -8.52
C SER A 75 -5.99 7.68 -7.73
N MET A 76 -5.60 6.76 -6.81
CA MET A 76 -6.56 6.02 -5.99
C MET A 76 -7.32 6.94 -5.03
N VAL A 77 -6.62 7.82 -4.32
CA VAL A 77 -7.27 8.76 -3.39
C VAL A 77 -8.25 9.67 -4.12
N ASP A 78 -7.85 10.23 -5.28
CA ASP A 78 -8.72 11.07 -6.10
C ASP A 78 -9.95 10.30 -6.61
N ALA A 79 -9.75 9.10 -7.14
CA ALA A 79 -10.84 8.25 -7.61
C ALA A 79 -11.84 7.92 -6.49
N HIS A 80 -11.37 7.51 -5.30
CA HIS A 80 -12.24 7.25 -4.16
C HIS A 80 -12.93 8.52 -3.64
N GLN A 81 -12.28 9.68 -3.67
CA GLN A 81 -12.92 10.95 -3.34
C GLN A 81 -14.05 11.30 -4.30
N ARG A 82 -13.82 11.12 -5.61
CA ARG A 82 -14.86 11.34 -6.64
C ARG A 82 -15.98 10.32 -6.48
N ARG A 83 -15.67 9.04 -6.25
CA ARG A 83 -16.65 7.96 -6.07
C ARG A 83 -17.67 8.26 -4.96
N VAL A 84 -17.22 8.90 -3.88
CA VAL A 84 -18.11 9.28 -2.75
C VAL A 84 -18.99 10.51 -3.07
N ARG A 85 -18.60 11.33 -4.06
CA ARG A 85 -19.32 12.58 -4.42
C ARG A 85 -20.30 12.42 -5.56
N VAL A 86 -20.13 11.38 -6.36
CA VAL A 86 -20.89 11.14 -7.58
C VAL A 86 -22.00 10.14 -7.31
N SER A 87 -23.18 10.41 -7.83
CA SER A 87 -24.32 9.47 -7.83
C SER A 87 -24.28 8.63 -9.09
N GLU A 88 -24.87 7.44 -9.06
CA GLU A 88 -25.09 6.66 -10.29
C GLU A 88 -25.90 7.49 -11.32
N PRO A 89 -25.59 7.39 -12.63
CA PRO A 89 -24.81 6.33 -13.32
C PRO A 89 -23.34 6.64 -13.57
N ASP A 90 -22.80 7.78 -13.13
CA ASP A 90 -21.44 8.23 -13.52
C ASP A 90 -20.31 7.49 -12.79
N THR A 91 -20.64 6.50 -11.97
CA THR A 91 -19.66 5.74 -11.19
C THR A 91 -18.83 4.77 -12.01
N ASP A 92 -19.34 4.26 -13.14
CA ASP A 92 -18.68 3.26 -13.96
C ASP A 92 -17.29 3.68 -14.47
N VAL A 93 -17.13 4.97 -14.76
CA VAL A 93 -15.83 5.51 -15.20
C VAL A 93 -14.84 5.48 -14.05
N ILE A 94 -15.28 5.88 -12.87
CA ILE A 94 -14.45 5.92 -11.66
C ILE A 94 -14.08 4.50 -11.23
N ASP A 95 -15.02 3.57 -11.27
CA ASP A 95 -14.79 2.16 -10.91
C ASP A 95 -13.80 1.49 -11.87
N ARG A 96 -13.84 1.83 -13.16
CA ARG A 96 -12.82 1.39 -14.14
C ARG A 96 -11.43 1.97 -13.85
N GLU A 97 -11.36 3.22 -13.41
CA GLU A 97 -10.10 3.85 -13.03
C GLU A 97 -9.51 3.19 -11.77
N ILE A 98 -10.34 2.93 -10.75
CA ILE A 98 -9.92 2.19 -9.56
C ILE A 98 -9.41 0.79 -9.96
N ALA A 99 -10.16 0.08 -10.80
CA ALA A 99 -9.77 -1.24 -11.27
C ALA A 99 -8.46 -1.23 -12.09
N TRP A 100 -8.21 -0.16 -12.84
CA TRP A 100 -6.93 0.04 -13.53
C TRP A 100 -5.78 0.22 -12.53
N CYS A 101 -5.95 1.07 -11.51
CA CYS A 101 -4.96 1.27 -10.44
C CYS A 101 -4.64 -0.05 -9.73
N VAL A 102 -5.67 -0.82 -9.37
CA VAL A 102 -5.53 -2.15 -8.72
C VAL A 102 -4.66 -3.07 -9.57
N ARG A 103 -5.01 -3.25 -10.84
CA ARG A 103 -4.23 -4.11 -11.76
C ARG A 103 -2.80 -3.62 -11.95
N THR A 104 -2.60 -2.30 -11.97
CA THR A 104 -1.26 -1.71 -12.11
C THR A 104 -0.39 -1.98 -10.88
N VAL A 105 -0.96 -1.88 -9.67
CA VAL A 105 -0.25 -2.26 -8.43
C VAL A 105 0.14 -3.74 -8.48
N ASP A 106 -0.80 -4.63 -8.80
CA ASP A 106 -0.53 -6.07 -8.87
C ASP A 106 0.57 -6.39 -9.90
N ALA A 107 0.52 -5.77 -11.08
CA ALA A 107 1.54 -5.96 -12.11
C ALA A 107 2.92 -5.46 -11.66
N LYS A 108 3.00 -4.29 -11.00
CA LYS A 108 4.26 -3.75 -10.46
C LYS A 108 4.85 -4.65 -9.38
N ILE A 109 4.02 -5.14 -8.47
CA ILE A 109 4.46 -6.04 -7.41
C ILE A 109 4.86 -7.40 -7.97
N ALA A 110 4.14 -7.93 -8.96
CA ALA A 110 4.50 -9.18 -9.63
C ALA A 110 5.90 -9.11 -10.26
N VAL A 111 6.22 -7.97 -10.91
CA VAL A 111 7.58 -7.73 -11.45
C VAL A 111 8.62 -7.69 -10.34
N LEU A 112 8.33 -7.03 -9.21
CA LEU A 112 9.26 -6.95 -8.09
C LEU A 112 9.52 -8.30 -7.41
N LEU A 113 8.51 -9.18 -7.42
CA LEU A 113 8.59 -10.52 -6.82
C LEU A 113 9.07 -11.60 -7.81
N ASP A 114 9.16 -11.26 -9.09
CA ASP A 114 9.44 -12.21 -10.19
C ASP A 114 8.42 -13.37 -10.21
N VAL A 115 7.14 -13.03 -10.10
CA VAL A 115 6.03 -13.99 -10.17
C VAL A 115 5.01 -13.58 -11.23
N PRO A 116 4.18 -14.51 -11.73
CA PRO A 116 3.08 -14.17 -12.64
C PRO A 116 2.09 -13.17 -12.01
N ALA A 117 1.66 -12.18 -12.78
CA ALA A 117 0.75 -11.13 -12.28
C ALA A 117 -0.54 -11.67 -11.65
N GLY A 118 -1.07 -12.79 -12.16
CA GLY A 118 -2.27 -13.43 -11.62
C GLY A 118 -2.10 -14.08 -10.23
N GLN A 119 -0.88 -14.14 -9.69
CA GLN A 119 -0.61 -14.63 -8.34
C GLN A 119 -0.58 -13.51 -7.29
N VAL A 120 -0.65 -12.26 -7.74
CA VAL A 120 -0.62 -11.07 -6.88
C VAL A 120 -2.01 -10.45 -6.83
N ASP A 121 -2.49 -10.17 -5.64
CA ASP A 121 -3.82 -9.61 -5.37
C ASP A 121 -3.77 -8.50 -4.29
N VAL A 122 -2.64 -7.83 -4.17
CA VAL A 122 -2.43 -6.76 -3.16
C VAL A 122 -2.98 -5.40 -3.61
N GLY A 123 -3.18 -5.19 -4.91
CA GLY A 123 -3.73 -3.95 -5.44
C GLY A 123 -5.11 -3.64 -4.87
N ARG A 124 -5.96 -4.66 -4.67
CA ARG A 124 -7.25 -4.50 -4.00
C ARG A 124 -7.09 -4.01 -2.56
N LEU A 125 -6.12 -4.53 -1.82
CA LEU A 125 -5.86 -4.12 -0.44
C LEU A 125 -5.32 -2.68 -0.36
N VAL A 126 -4.51 -2.26 -1.34
CA VAL A 126 -4.06 -0.86 -1.47
C VAL A 126 -5.26 0.06 -1.75
N SER A 127 -6.16 -0.35 -2.66
CA SER A 127 -7.39 0.39 -2.96
C SER A 127 -8.31 0.49 -1.74
N GLU A 128 -8.44 -0.57 -0.96
CA GLU A 128 -9.20 -0.58 0.29
C GLU A 128 -8.57 0.37 1.33
N MET A 129 -7.25 0.37 1.48
CA MET A 129 -6.56 1.35 2.34
C MET A 129 -6.83 2.78 1.90
N ALA A 130 -6.81 3.07 0.60
CA ALA A 130 -7.11 4.41 0.07
C ALA A 130 -8.56 4.81 0.36
N GLN A 131 -9.52 3.90 0.19
CA GLN A 131 -10.92 4.11 0.51
C GLN A 131 -11.12 4.41 2.00
N GLN A 132 -10.52 3.61 2.88
CA GLN A 132 -10.60 3.82 4.33
C GLN A 132 -9.94 5.15 4.73
N TRP A 133 -8.84 5.52 4.07
CA TRP A 133 -8.22 6.82 4.28
C TRP A 133 -9.14 7.98 3.89
N VAL A 134 -9.81 7.91 2.75
CA VAL A 134 -10.78 8.93 2.30
C VAL A 134 -11.94 9.04 3.30
N THR A 135 -12.44 7.92 3.80
CA THR A 135 -13.50 7.90 4.83
C THR A 135 -13.01 8.57 6.12
N TYR A 136 -11.83 8.19 6.60
CA TYR A 136 -11.23 8.77 7.79
C TYR A 136 -10.95 10.28 7.64
N ALA A 137 -10.43 10.71 6.51
CA ALA A 137 -10.15 12.14 6.27
C ALA A 137 -11.40 13.01 6.28
N ARG A 138 -12.56 12.42 5.93
CA ARG A 138 -13.87 13.11 6.00
C ARG A 138 -14.49 13.12 7.40
N GLN A 139 -14.20 12.10 8.20
CA GLN A 139 -14.77 11.91 9.53
C GLN A 139 -13.66 11.52 10.53
N PRO A 140 -12.70 12.41 10.79
CA PRO A 140 -11.51 12.08 11.59
C PRO A 140 -11.81 11.84 13.07
N GLN A 141 -13.00 12.17 13.54
CA GLN A 141 -13.46 11.91 14.91
C GLN A 141 -14.15 10.55 15.05
N ASP A 142 -14.45 9.88 13.92
CA ASP A 142 -15.07 8.57 13.96
C ASP A 142 -14.02 7.48 14.26
N GLY A 143 -14.13 6.88 15.44
CA GLY A 143 -13.24 5.77 15.84
C GLY A 143 -13.35 4.54 14.93
N THR A 144 -14.47 4.34 14.23
CA THR A 144 -14.64 3.23 13.29
C THR A 144 -13.86 3.47 12.01
N ALA A 145 -13.78 4.71 11.54
CA ALA A 145 -13.01 5.08 10.35
C ALA A 145 -11.51 4.83 10.55
N ILE A 146 -10.97 5.18 11.73
CA ILE A 146 -9.56 4.90 12.04
C ILE A 146 -9.30 3.40 12.19
N ALA A 147 -10.22 2.66 12.79
CA ALA A 147 -10.13 1.21 12.89
C ALA A 147 -10.12 0.56 11.50
N GLY A 148 -10.89 1.08 10.54
CA GLY A 148 -10.89 0.66 9.14
C GLY A 148 -9.54 0.82 8.47
N VAL A 149 -8.88 1.99 8.65
CA VAL A 149 -7.51 2.22 8.12
C VAL A 149 -6.53 1.21 8.69
N LEU A 150 -6.56 0.98 10.00
CA LEU A 150 -5.66 0.03 10.68
C LEU A 150 -5.90 -1.42 10.24
N ALA A 151 -7.16 -1.80 10.02
CA ALA A 151 -7.52 -3.14 9.55
C ALA A 151 -7.01 -3.35 8.11
N ALA A 152 -7.24 -2.41 7.21
CA ALA A 152 -6.77 -2.48 5.83
C ALA A 152 -5.22 -2.52 5.75
N GLN A 153 -4.54 -1.75 6.60
CA GLN A 153 -3.09 -1.78 6.71
C GLN A 153 -2.56 -3.15 7.15
N ARG A 154 -3.21 -3.77 8.14
CA ARG A 154 -2.83 -5.14 8.58
C ARG A 154 -3.05 -6.15 7.47
N ALA A 155 -4.22 -6.12 6.83
CA ALA A 155 -4.55 -7.04 5.74
C ALA A 155 -3.52 -6.97 4.60
N TYR A 156 -3.08 -5.76 4.23
CA TYR A 156 -2.01 -5.58 3.25
C TYR A 156 -0.68 -6.20 3.73
N SER A 157 -0.27 -5.91 4.98
CA SER A 157 0.98 -6.43 5.53
C SER A 157 0.98 -7.95 5.61
N ASP A 158 -0.11 -8.54 6.10
CA ASP A 158 -0.26 -9.99 6.22
C ASP A 158 -0.24 -10.66 4.84
N ARG A 159 -0.87 -10.03 3.82
CA ARG A 159 -0.87 -10.58 2.47
C ARG A 159 0.51 -10.48 1.81
N VAL A 160 1.21 -9.38 1.98
CA VAL A 160 2.58 -9.24 1.50
C VAL A 160 3.48 -10.31 2.13
N GLU A 161 3.38 -10.56 3.44
CA GLU A 161 4.13 -11.62 4.11
C GLU A 161 3.83 -13.01 3.53
N GLN A 162 2.58 -13.29 3.16
CA GLN A 162 2.17 -14.57 2.56
C GLN A 162 2.73 -14.79 1.15
N LEU A 163 2.96 -13.72 0.39
CA LEU A 163 3.54 -13.83 -0.96
C LEU A 163 5.01 -14.25 -0.96
N PHE A 164 5.72 -14.11 0.17
CA PHE A 164 7.13 -14.45 0.29
C PHE A 164 7.48 -15.94 0.28
N PRO A 165 6.70 -16.84 0.91
CA PRO A 165 7.00 -18.26 0.86
C PRO A 165 6.97 -18.84 -0.55
N LEU A 166 6.13 -18.26 -1.43
CA LEU A 166 5.98 -18.72 -2.81
C LEU A 166 7.26 -18.51 -3.65
N SER A 167 8.06 -17.50 -3.31
CA SER A 167 9.34 -17.25 -3.98
C SER A 167 10.48 -18.17 -3.53
N ARG A 168 10.31 -18.90 -2.42
CA ARG A 168 11.33 -19.82 -1.86
C ARG A 168 11.11 -21.28 -2.26
N GLY A 169 9.98 -21.65 -2.84
CA GLY A 169 9.56 -23.04 -3.09
C GLY A 169 9.90 -23.60 -4.48
N GLY A 170 10.62 -22.88 -5.31
CA GLY A 170 10.90 -23.26 -6.70
C GLY A 170 12.13 -24.13 -6.92
N THR A 171 12.66 -24.82 -5.90
CA THR A 171 13.77 -25.78 -6.07
C THR A 171 13.45 -27.11 -5.42
N SER A 172 12.82 -27.98 -6.16
CA SER A 172 12.82 -29.43 -5.96
C SER A 172 13.14 -30.10 -7.27
#